data_9b877d1b5b55c2d880986ef02cea0c9c
#
_entry.id   9b877d1b5b55c2d880986ef02cea0c9c
#
_cell.length_a   1.000
_cell.length_b   1.000
_cell.length_c   1.000
_cell.angle_alpha   90.00
_cell.angle_beta   90.00
_cell.angle_gamma   90.00
#
_symmetry.space_group_name_H-M   'P 1'
#
loop_
_entity.id
_entity.type
_entity.pdbx_description
1 polymer ?
#
loop_
_entity_poly.entity_id
_entity_poly.type
_entity_poly.pdbx_seq_one_letter_code
_entity_poly.pdbx_strand_id
1 'polypeptide(L)'
;AVGYAVNGKAGLENQENFSLLRSHEFFLKRIADDISDKKAQGDTVVTTLDAQIQQVAYKSLGNYQGAVIVMEPDTGKIIAMVSKPDYDPNTVKKDWSSLTAEGSTVLYNRATQGKYAPGSVFKILTTLEYYRENPSAYDQYAFDCSGSISVDGQTIHCAGNKHHGQETLKSSFSNSCNSSFANISLSLNREKFKQTCDSMLFNQNLPIAFESGKSSFSLNKNDSNAMAMETEIGQGKTLVSPLPVSYTHLRAHETRGNL
;
A
#
# COMPACT_ATOMS: atom_id res chain seq x y z
N ALA A 1 -1.48 -5.50 -14.14
CA ALA A 1 -2.73 -5.89 -13.51
C ALA A 1 -3.29 -7.21 -14.06
N VAL A 2 -3.33 -7.37 -15.38
CA VAL A 2 -3.99 -8.52 -16.03
C VAL A 2 -3.31 -9.85 -15.66
N GLY A 3 -1.98 -9.93 -15.70
CA GLY A 3 -1.25 -11.15 -15.40
C GLY A 3 -0.95 -11.99 -16.64
N TYR A 4 -0.77 -13.29 -16.45
CA TYR A 4 -0.51 -14.28 -17.52
C TYR A 4 -1.14 -15.64 -17.16
N ALA A 5 -1.35 -16.48 -18.18
CA ALA A 5 -1.93 -17.83 -18.05
C ALA A 5 -1.07 -18.92 -18.73
N VAL A 6 0.22 -18.65 -18.99
CA VAL A 6 1.17 -19.56 -19.64
C VAL A 6 2.34 -19.82 -18.70
N ASN A 7 2.78 -21.08 -18.57
CA ASN A 7 3.80 -21.51 -17.61
C ASN A 7 3.46 -21.18 -16.14
N GLY A 8 2.19 -21.25 -15.79
CA GLY A 8 1.59 -20.81 -14.54
C GLY A 8 0.57 -19.73 -14.77
N LYS A 9 0.09 -19.11 -13.70
CA LYS A 9 -0.93 -18.05 -13.73
C LYS A 9 -0.60 -16.96 -12.72
N ALA A 10 -0.91 -15.72 -13.07
CA ALA A 10 -0.76 -14.57 -12.17
C ALA A 10 -1.82 -13.50 -12.43
N GLY A 11 -1.96 -12.55 -11.50
CA GLY A 11 -2.89 -11.43 -11.62
C GLY A 11 -4.34 -11.85 -11.78
N LEU A 12 -5.11 -11.11 -12.54
CA LEU A 12 -6.53 -11.39 -12.82
C LEU A 12 -6.73 -12.73 -13.54
N GLU A 13 -5.80 -13.14 -14.39
CA GLU A 13 -5.83 -14.45 -15.07
C GLU A 13 -5.80 -15.61 -14.06
N ASN A 14 -5.08 -15.47 -12.95
CA ASN A 14 -5.08 -16.47 -11.89
C ASN A 14 -6.36 -16.40 -11.05
N GLN A 15 -6.76 -15.21 -10.65
CA GLN A 15 -7.89 -14.99 -9.77
C GLN A 15 -9.21 -15.41 -10.43
N GLU A 16 -9.42 -14.99 -11.67
CA GLU A 16 -10.65 -15.22 -12.41
C GLU A 16 -10.55 -16.45 -13.32
N ASN A 17 -9.54 -17.30 -13.08
CA ASN A 17 -9.32 -18.46 -13.92
C ASN A 17 -10.55 -19.36 -14.06
N PHE A 18 -11.31 -19.54 -12.99
CA PHE A 18 -12.52 -20.35 -13.01
C PHE A 18 -13.61 -19.72 -13.89
N SER A 19 -13.82 -18.41 -13.76
CA SER A 19 -14.75 -17.64 -14.59
C SER A 19 -14.31 -17.65 -16.06
N LEU A 20 -13.03 -17.40 -16.31
CA LEU A 20 -12.47 -17.35 -17.67
C LEU A 20 -12.48 -18.71 -18.40
N LEU A 21 -12.43 -19.83 -17.65
CA LEU A 21 -12.51 -21.18 -18.23
C LEU A 21 -13.95 -21.71 -18.29
N ARG A 22 -14.89 -21.13 -17.53
CA ARG A 22 -16.28 -21.54 -17.52
C ARG A 22 -17.04 -20.82 -18.62
N SER A 23 -17.89 -21.54 -19.32
CA SER A 23 -18.82 -20.95 -20.27
C SER A 23 -20.26 -21.15 -19.76
N HIS A 24 -20.99 -20.04 -19.54
CA HIS A 24 -22.42 -20.06 -19.26
C HIS A 24 -23.25 -20.02 -20.55
N GLU A 25 -22.63 -20.28 -21.70
CA GLU A 25 -23.36 -20.36 -22.95
C GLU A 25 -24.41 -21.47 -22.92
N PHE A 26 -25.53 -21.20 -23.59
CA PHE A 26 -26.64 -22.13 -23.66
C PHE A 26 -26.18 -23.47 -24.27
N PHE A 27 -26.57 -24.60 -23.67
CA PHE A 27 -26.12 -25.95 -24.04
C PHE A 27 -26.20 -26.25 -25.54
N LEU A 28 -27.28 -25.79 -26.21
CA LEU A 28 -27.47 -25.96 -27.65
C LEU A 28 -26.43 -25.18 -28.49
N LYS A 29 -25.99 -24.01 -28.02
CA LYS A 29 -24.94 -23.24 -28.70
C LYS A 29 -23.58 -23.94 -28.57
N ARG A 30 -23.29 -24.54 -27.43
CA ARG A 30 -22.05 -25.33 -27.22
C ARG A 30 -21.99 -26.53 -28.18
N ILE A 31 -23.08 -27.24 -28.37
CA ILE A 31 -23.16 -28.34 -29.34
C ILE A 31 -22.93 -27.82 -30.79
N ALA A 32 -23.52 -26.70 -31.14
CA ALA A 32 -23.32 -26.09 -32.46
C ALA A 32 -21.89 -25.62 -32.70
N ASP A 33 -21.26 -25.06 -31.67
CA ASP A 33 -19.86 -24.60 -31.71
C ASP A 33 -18.89 -25.79 -31.77
N ASP A 34 -19.15 -26.89 -31.02
CA ASP A 34 -18.37 -28.14 -31.09
C ASP A 34 -18.45 -28.77 -32.49
N ILE A 35 -19.64 -28.79 -33.11
CA ILE A 35 -19.80 -29.28 -34.49
C ILE A 35 -19.09 -28.38 -35.52
N SER A 36 -18.93 -27.09 -35.20
CA SER A 36 -18.29 -26.10 -36.08
C SER A 36 -16.79 -25.96 -35.82
N ASP A 37 -16.19 -26.78 -34.98
CA ASP A 37 -14.76 -26.73 -34.54
C ASP A 37 -14.35 -25.35 -34.00
N LYS A 38 -15.31 -24.62 -33.39
CA LYS A 38 -15.07 -23.35 -32.74
C LYS A 38 -14.62 -23.58 -31.31
N LYS A 39 -13.54 -22.88 -30.90
CA LYS A 39 -13.08 -22.91 -29.50
C LYS A 39 -14.17 -22.35 -28.59
N ALA A 40 -14.48 -23.10 -27.51
CA ALA A 40 -15.38 -22.62 -26.47
C ALA A 40 -14.84 -21.29 -25.90
N GLN A 41 -15.71 -20.29 -25.82
CA GLN A 41 -15.35 -19.00 -25.25
C GLN A 41 -15.72 -19.01 -23.77
N GLY A 42 -14.78 -18.59 -22.91
CA GLY A 42 -15.02 -18.42 -21.48
C GLY A 42 -15.86 -17.18 -21.17
N ASP A 43 -16.29 -17.06 -19.93
CA ASP A 43 -17.06 -15.90 -19.47
C ASP A 43 -16.23 -14.62 -19.49
N THR A 44 -16.91 -13.49 -19.65
CA THR A 44 -16.28 -12.17 -19.65
C THR A 44 -16.14 -11.65 -18.22
N VAL A 45 -14.93 -11.23 -17.86
CA VAL A 45 -14.65 -10.56 -16.60
C VAL A 45 -14.61 -9.04 -16.83
N VAL A 46 -15.49 -8.30 -16.15
CA VAL A 46 -15.52 -6.84 -16.18
C VAL A 46 -14.78 -6.30 -14.97
N THR A 47 -13.78 -5.46 -15.21
CA THR A 47 -12.96 -4.84 -14.16
C THR A 47 -13.33 -3.38 -13.98
N THR A 48 -12.89 -2.80 -12.86
CA THR A 48 -13.00 -1.35 -12.57
C THR A 48 -11.86 -0.52 -13.16
N LEU A 49 -10.92 -1.18 -13.86
CA LEU A 49 -9.76 -0.49 -14.43
C LEU A 49 -10.18 0.43 -15.59
N ASP A 50 -9.77 1.70 -15.51
CA ASP A 50 -9.88 2.67 -16.59
C ASP A 50 -8.59 2.64 -17.43
N ALA A 51 -8.72 2.36 -18.72
CA ALA A 51 -7.59 2.20 -19.63
C ALA A 51 -6.80 3.52 -19.82
N GLN A 52 -7.47 4.67 -19.77
CA GLN A 52 -6.80 5.97 -19.93
C GLN A 52 -6.01 6.32 -18.68
N ILE A 53 -6.61 6.17 -17.51
CA ILE A 53 -5.94 6.40 -16.22
C ILE A 53 -4.79 5.41 -16.03
N GLN A 54 -4.99 4.14 -16.39
CA GLN A 54 -3.94 3.11 -16.38
C GLN A 54 -2.73 3.53 -17.24
N GLN A 55 -2.99 4.06 -18.45
CA GLN A 55 -1.93 4.50 -19.34
C GLN A 55 -1.20 5.74 -18.81
N VAL A 56 -1.92 6.70 -18.22
CA VAL A 56 -1.33 7.88 -17.60
C VAL A 56 -0.45 7.46 -16.42
N ALA A 57 -0.95 6.62 -15.52
CA ALA A 57 -0.19 6.10 -14.39
C ALA A 57 1.07 5.36 -14.84
N TYR A 58 0.97 4.53 -15.88
CA TYR A 58 2.09 3.81 -16.45
C TYR A 58 3.17 4.74 -17.02
N LYS A 59 2.77 5.76 -17.78
CA LYS A 59 3.69 6.75 -18.36
C LYS A 59 4.33 7.63 -17.28
N SER A 60 3.55 8.03 -16.27
CA SER A 60 4.05 8.87 -15.17
C SER A 60 5.12 8.19 -14.33
N LEU A 61 5.05 6.86 -14.16
CA LEU A 61 6.11 6.12 -13.47
C LEU A 61 7.43 6.11 -14.28
N GLY A 62 7.40 6.37 -15.58
CA GLY A 62 8.58 6.47 -16.43
C GLY A 62 9.48 5.25 -16.36
N ASN A 63 10.78 5.46 -16.11
CA ASN A 63 11.81 4.43 -15.98
C ASN A 63 12.04 3.98 -14.52
N TYR A 64 11.28 4.51 -13.57
CA TYR A 64 11.41 4.11 -12.17
C TYR A 64 10.87 2.70 -11.94
N GLN A 65 11.55 1.96 -11.09
CA GLN A 65 11.03 0.71 -10.55
C GLN A 65 10.10 1.04 -9.36
N GLY A 66 8.86 0.59 -9.45
CA GLY A 66 7.89 0.92 -8.42
C GLY A 66 6.48 0.52 -8.77
N ALA A 67 5.52 1.07 -8.06
CA ALA A 67 4.11 0.86 -8.27
C ALA A 67 3.30 2.16 -8.22
N VAL A 68 2.20 2.19 -8.98
CA VAL A 68 1.16 3.21 -8.87
C VAL A 68 -0.18 2.51 -8.70
N ILE A 69 -0.96 2.94 -7.72
CA ILE A 69 -2.34 2.51 -7.51
C ILE A 69 -3.21 3.76 -7.50
N VAL A 70 -4.27 3.75 -8.30
CA VAL A 70 -5.33 4.75 -8.27
C VAL A 70 -6.60 4.07 -7.81
N MET A 71 -7.20 4.59 -6.75
CA MET A 71 -8.38 4.00 -6.11
C MET A 71 -9.44 5.07 -5.89
N GLU A 72 -10.69 4.69 -6.06
CA GLU A 72 -11.84 5.49 -5.65
C GLU A 72 -12.05 5.29 -4.13
N PRO A 73 -11.90 6.34 -3.29
CA PRO A 73 -11.90 6.17 -1.85
C PRO A 73 -13.25 5.66 -1.30
N ASP A 74 -14.36 6.16 -1.83
CA ASP A 74 -15.71 5.82 -1.35
C ASP A 74 -16.10 4.36 -1.56
N THR A 75 -15.64 3.75 -2.64
CA THR A 75 -16.02 2.40 -3.03
C THR A 75 -14.91 1.37 -2.86
N GLY A 76 -13.66 1.83 -2.78
CA GLY A 76 -12.46 0.98 -2.81
C GLY A 76 -12.17 0.36 -4.18
N LYS A 77 -12.82 0.83 -5.25
CA LYS A 77 -12.55 0.37 -6.61
C LYS A 77 -11.16 0.76 -7.06
N ILE A 78 -10.40 -0.19 -7.58
CA ILE A 78 -9.10 0.07 -8.18
C ILE A 78 -9.32 0.54 -9.61
N ILE A 79 -8.96 1.78 -9.90
CA ILE A 79 -9.11 2.42 -11.21
C ILE A 79 -7.86 2.22 -12.08
N ALA A 80 -6.68 2.19 -11.45
CA ALA A 80 -5.44 1.82 -12.12
C ALA A 80 -4.49 1.10 -11.15
N MET A 81 -3.70 0.15 -11.69
CA MET A 81 -2.68 -0.56 -10.94
C MET A 81 -1.49 -0.85 -11.86
N VAL A 82 -0.35 -0.22 -11.55
CA VAL A 82 0.90 -0.33 -12.30
C VAL A 82 1.98 -0.90 -11.40
N SER A 83 2.78 -1.81 -11.95
CA SER A 83 4.01 -2.33 -11.35
C SER A 83 5.10 -2.32 -12.41
N LYS A 84 6.27 -1.72 -12.13
CA LYS A 84 7.44 -1.72 -13.03
C LYS A 84 8.69 -2.22 -12.29
N PRO A 85 9.62 -2.93 -12.98
CA PRO A 85 9.56 -3.33 -14.39
C PRO A 85 8.40 -4.29 -14.64
N ASP A 86 7.94 -4.35 -15.87
CA ASP A 86 6.81 -5.15 -16.31
C ASP A 86 7.17 -6.03 -17.52
N TYR A 87 6.21 -6.77 -18.03
CA TYR A 87 6.33 -7.67 -19.16
C TYR A 87 5.11 -7.55 -20.08
N ASP A 88 5.27 -7.92 -21.33
CA ASP A 88 4.15 -8.06 -22.27
C ASP A 88 3.48 -9.43 -22.05
N PRO A 89 2.22 -9.49 -21.62
CA PRO A 89 1.51 -10.76 -21.40
C PRO A 89 1.37 -11.58 -22.69
N ASN A 90 1.44 -10.97 -23.87
CA ASN A 90 1.35 -11.66 -25.13
C ASN A 90 2.65 -12.44 -25.50
N THR A 91 3.79 -12.04 -24.94
CA THR A 91 5.10 -12.66 -25.24
C THR A 91 5.64 -13.52 -24.10
N VAL A 92 4.93 -13.65 -22.98
CA VAL A 92 5.38 -14.39 -21.77
C VAL A 92 5.90 -15.78 -22.10
N LYS A 93 5.24 -16.53 -22.99
CA LYS A 93 5.68 -17.88 -23.36
C LYS A 93 7.06 -17.87 -24.02
N LYS A 94 7.31 -16.91 -24.90
CA LYS A 94 8.59 -16.76 -25.63
C LYS A 94 9.69 -16.26 -24.71
N ASP A 95 9.35 -15.33 -23.83
CA ASP A 95 10.31 -14.61 -23.00
C ASP A 95 10.52 -15.25 -21.62
N TRP A 96 9.90 -16.41 -21.37
CA TRP A 96 9.85 -17.03 -20.03
C TRP A 96 11.23 -17.19 -19.38
N SER A 97 12.23 -17.65 -20.13
CA SER A 97 13.58 -17.84 -19.63
C SER A 97 14.24 -16.54 -19.14
N SER A 98 13.99 -15.42 -19.84
CA SER A 98 14.50 -14.10 -19.42
C SER A 98 13.69 -13.53 -18.26
N LEU A 99 12.38 -13.76 -18.24
CA LEU A 99 11.50 -13.28 -17.17
C LEU A 99 11.79 -13.99 -15.83
N THR A 100 12.26 -15.24 -15.88
CA THR A 100 12.59 -16.05 -14.69
C THR A 100 14.09 -16.17 -14.43
N ALA A 101 14.94 -15.46 -15.17
CA ALA A 101 16.37 -15.43 -14.95
C ALA A 101 16.73 -14.97 -13.54
N GLU A 102 17.88 -15.42 -13.04
CA GLU A 102 18.38 -15.01 -11.72
C GLU A 102 18.49 -13.47 -11.63
N GLY A 103 18.00 -12.92 -10.53
CA GLY A 103 17.93 -11.47 -10.32
C GLY A 103 16.78 -10.75 -11.03
N SER A 104 16.01 -11.42 -11.87
CA SER A 104 14.82 -10.82 -12.50
C SER A 104 13.73 -10.58 -11.47
N THR A 105 13.17 -9.37 -11.47
CA THR A 105 12.04 -8.98 -10.61
C THR A 105 10.82 -8.55 -11.41
N VAL A 106 10.79 -8.88 -12.69
CA VAL A 106 9.76 -8.45 -13.65
C VAL A 106 8.39 -9.06 -13.32
N LEU A 107 8.37 -10.32 -12.87
CA LEU A 107 7.14 -11.02 -12.47
C LEU A 107 6.62 -10.61 -11.08
N TYR A 108 7.44 -9.90 -10.29
CA TYR A 108 7.07 -9.44 -8.96
C TYR A 108 6.13 -8.24 -9.04
N ASN A 109 4.89 -8.44 -8.58
CA ASN A 109 3.90 -7.35 -8.56
C ASN A 109 4.14 -6.41 -7.39
N ARG A 110 4.83 -5.31 -7.64
CA ARG A 110 5.18 -4.30 -6.62
C ARG A 110 3.96 -3.61 -6.02
N ALA A 111 2.85 -3.54 -6.74
CA ALA A 111 1.63 -2.92 -6.24
C ALA A 111 0.95 -3.76 -5.14
N THR A 112 0.98 -5.10 -5.28
CA THR A 112 0.31 -6.00 -4.34
C THR A 112 1.26 -6.68 -3.36
N GLN A 113 2.49 -7.01 -3.78
CA GLN A 113 3.45 -7.77 -2.99
C GLN A 113 4.58 -6.91 -2.41
N GLY A 114 4.83 -5.72 -2.99
CA GLY A 114 5.90 -4.81 -2.56
C GLY A 114 5.76 -4.41 -1.09
N LYS A 115 6.90 -4.26 -0.41
CA LYS A 115 6.97 -3.76 0.97
C LYS A 115 8.00 -2.63 1.03
N TYR A 116 7.56 -1.49 1.52
CA TYR A 116 8.35 -0.26 1.52
C TYR A 116 8.28 0.41 2.89
N ALA A 117 9.35 1.09 3.31
CA ALA A 117 9.28 1.99 4.44
C ALA A 117 8.30 3.13 4.10
N PRO A 118 7.26 3.36 4.92
CA PRO A 118 6.23 4.36 4.61
C PRO A 118 6.74 5.80 4.66
N GLY A 119 7.82 6.06 5.41
CA GLY A 119 8.32 7.40 5.61
C GLY A 119 7.24 8.32 6.21
N SER A 120 7.26 9.59 5.83
CA SER A 120 6.38 10.62 6.40
C SER A 120 4.87 10.37 6.21
N VAL A 121 4.45 9.45 5.33
CA VAL A 121 3.04 9.06 5.23
C VAL A 121 2.57 8.40 6.54
N PHE A 122 3.46 7.73 7.26
CA PHE A 122 3.13 7.09 8.54
C PHE A 122 2.76 8.09 9.64
N LYS A 123 3.19 9.34 9.53
CA LYS A 123 2.82 10.43 10.47
C LYS A 123 1.31 10.68 10.56
N ILE A 124 0.54 10.24 9.55
CA ILE A 124 -0.92 10.25 9.61
C ILE A 124 -1.41 9.39 10.80
N LEU A 125 -0.85 8.19 10.95
CA LEU A 125 -1.21 7.29 12.05
C LEU A 125 -0.72 7.80 13.41
N THR A 126 0.49 8.34 13.44
CA THR A 126 1.05 8.97 14.64
C THR A 126 0.20 10.16 15.09
N THR A 127 -0.24 11.00 14.14
CA THR A 127 -1.15 12.12 14.43
C THR A 127 -2.50 11.64 14.94
N LEU A 128 -3.05 10.60 14.33
CA LEU A 128 -4.33 10.02 14.74
C LEU A 128 -4.27 9.48 16.18
N GLU A 129 -3.21 8.75 16.50
CA GLU A 129 -3.05 8.22 17.85
C GLU A 129 -2.86 9.33 18.87
N TYR A 130 -2.04 10.33 18.57
CA TYR A 130 -1.87 11.49 19.43
C TYR A 130 -3.20 12.19 19.70
N TYR A 131 -4.01 12.41 18.66
CA TYR A 131 -5.35 12.97 18.79
C TYR A 131 -6.26 12.11 19.68
N ARG A 132 -6.22 10.78 19.50
CA ARG A 132 -7.03 9.83 20.31
C ARG A 132 -6.65 9.82 21.77
N GLU A 133 -5.36 9.95 22.07
CA GLU A 133 -4.87 10.00 23.44
C GLU A 133 -5.07 11.37 24.10
N ASN A 134 -5.17 12.43 23.32
CA ASN A 134 -5.27 13.81 23.79
C ASN A 134 -6.47 14.58 23.20
N PRO A 135 -7.72 14.07 23.28
CA PRO A 135 -8.86 14.64 22.54
C PRO A 135 -9.20 16.08 22.95
N SER A 136 -8.86 16.48 24.19
CA SER A 136 -9.12 17.83 24.73
C SER A 136 -7.90 18.75 24.73
N ALA A 137 -6.73 18.26 24.31
CA ALA A 137 -5.47 18.99 24.42
C ALA A 137 -4.56 18.87 23.20
N TYR A 138 -4.99 18.17 22.13
CA TYR A 138 -4.16 17.95 20.93
C TYR A 138 -3.76 19.26 20.24
N ASP A 139 -4.57 20.30 20.36
CA ASP A 139 -4.34 21.64 19.79
C ASP A 139 -3.37 22.50 20.63
N GLN A 140 -3.10 22.07 21.87
CA GLN A 140 -2.13 22.72 22.78
C GLN A 140 -0.71 22.18 22.59
N TYR A 141 -0.52 21.18 21.70
CA TYR A 141 0.81 20.68 21.40
C TYR A 141 1.72 21.80 20.90
N ALA A 142 2.88 21.91 21.51
CA ALA A 142 3.93 22.86 21.13
C ALA A 142 5.30 22.18 21.20
N PHE A 143 6.15 22.45 20.21
CA PHE A 143 7.51 21.92 20.13
C PHE A 143 8.41 22.95 19.43
N ASP A 144 9.60 23.21 19.98
CA ASP A 144 10.59 24.08 19.35
C ASP A 144 11.61 23.23 18.56
N CYS A 145 11.49 23.27 17.23
CA CYS A 145 12.30 22.47 16.34
C CYS A 145 13.59 23.17 15.92
N SER A 146 14.69 22.77 16.49
CA SER A 146 16.06 23.21 16.13
C SER A 146 16.70 22.37 15.01
N GLY A 147 15.91 21.58 14.25
CA GLY A 147 16.41 20.75 13.13
C GLY A 147 16.69 19.30 13.50
N SER A 148 16.80 18.98 14.80
CA SER A 148 16.97 17.62 15.29
C SER A 148 16.43 17.46 16.71
N ILE A 149 16.25 16.21 17.15
CA ILE A 149 16.00 15.82 18.54
C ILE A 149 16.87 14.62 18.89
N SER A 150 17.46 14.64 20.06
CA SER A 150 18.32 13.55 20.57
C SER A 150 17.77 13.00 21.88
N VAL A 151 17.54 11.71 21.96
CA VAL A 151 17.05 11.00 23.15
C VAL A 151 17.77 9.65 23.24
N ASP A 152 18.26 9.29 24.40
CA ASP A 152 18.95 8.03 24.69
C ASP A 152 20.08 7.69 23.68
N GLY A 153 20.81 8.70 23.22
CA GLY A 153 21.91 8.54 22.26
C GLY A 153 21.50 8.42 20.79
N GLN A 154 20.19 8.39 20.50
CA GLN A 154 19.67 8.41 19.13
C GLN A 154 19.28 9.83 18.73
N THR A 155 19.66 10.25 17.53
CA THR A 155 19.31 11.56 16.98
C THR A 155 18.44 11.39 15.73
N ILE A 156 17.30 12.05 15.72
CA ILE A 156 16.42 12.18 14.54
C ILE A 156 16.59 13.58 13.97
N HIS A 157 16.93 13.65 12.70
CA HIS A 157 17.08 14.91 11.96
C HIS A 157 15.87 15.22 11.09
N CYS A 158 15.52 16.48 10.99
CA CYS A 158 14.62 16.95 9.94
C CYS A 158 15.31 16.88 8.58
N ALA A 159 14.52 16.76 7.51
CA ALA A 159 15.04 16.72 6.15
C ALA A 159 15.89 17.97 5.87
N GLY A 160 17.13 17.77 5.39
CA GLY A 160 18.08 18.84 5.15
C GLY A 160 18.48 19.61 6.41
N ASN A 161 18.33 19.03 7.59
CA ASN A 161 18.57 19.68 8.91
C ASN A 161 17.78 20.99 9.08
N LYS A 162 16.61 21.09 8.46
CA LYS A 162 15.77 22.29 8.49
C LYS A 162 15.28 22.58 9.90
N HIS A 163 15.53 23.80 10.39
CA HIS A 163 14.96 24.33 11.63
C HIS A 163 13.57 24.87 11.34
N HIS A 164 12.52 24.30 11.96
CA HIS A 164 11.15 24.74 11.75
C HIS A 164 10.69 25.75 12.80
N GLY A 165 11.43 25.93 13.91
CA GLY A 165 11.06 26.81 15.02
C GLY A 165 9.87 26.27 15.80
N GLN A 166 9.00 27.19 16.24
CA GLN A 166 7.81 26.83 17.02
C GLN A 166 6.79 26.09 16.18
N GLU A 167 6.51 24.85 16.57
CA GLU A 167 5.61 23.94 15.90
C GLU A 167 4.41 23.58 16.79
N THR A 168 3.22 23.66 16.21
CA THR A 168 2.00 23.02 16.71
C THR A 168 1.83 21.65 16.09
N LEU A 169 0.87 20.84 16.52
CA LEU A 169 0.57 19.54 15.86
C LEU A 169 0.27 19.75 14.36
N LYS A 170 -0.53 20.76 14.03
CA LYS A 170 -0.90 21.09 12.65
C LYS A 170 0.31 21.52 11.81
N SER A 171 1.16 22.41 12.31
CA SER A 171 2.35 22.86 11.57
C SER A 171 3.40 21.76 11.48
N SER A 172 3.57 20.94 12.52
CA SER A 172 4.44 19.74 12.50
C SER A 172 4.06 18.77 11.39
N PHE A 173 2.76 18.53 11.21
CA PHE A 173 2.24 17.69 10.14
C PHE A 173 2.45 18.34 8.76
N SER A 174 2.09 19.61 8.63
CA SER A 174 2.22 20.39 7.38
C SER A 174 3.67 20.49 6.91
N ASN A 175 4.60 20.72 7.84
CA ASN A 175 6.04 20.81 7.59
C ASN A 175 6.72 19.44 7.51
N SER A 176 6.00 18.37 7.83
CA SER A 176 6.57 17.02 7.96
C SER A 176 7.79 17.00 8.91
N CYS A 177 7.72 17.70 10.03
CA CYS A 177 8.81 17.89 10.98
C CYS A 177 9.17 16.57 11.69
N ASN A 178 10.31 15.97 11.35
CA ASN A 178 10.73 14.70 11.95
C ASN A 178 10.98 14.83 13.45
N SER A 179 11.63 15.91 13.88
CA SER A 179 11.96 16.13 15.30
C SER A 179 10.72 16.25 16.16
N SER A 180 9.69 16.98 15.68
CA SER A 180 8.43 17.11 16.37
C SER A 180 7.70 15.76 16.46
N PHE A 181 7.63 14.99 15.37
CA PHE A 181 7.00 13.67 15.40
C PHE A 181 7.77 12.67 16.24
N ALA A 182 9.09 12.72 16.28
CA ALA A 182 9.91 11.96 17.22
C ALA A 182 9.61 12.34 18.68
N ASN A 183 9.37 13.63 18.96
CA ASN A 183 8.93 14.07 20.28
C ASN A 183 7.52 13.55 20.64
N ILE A 184 6.58 13.60 19.70
CA ILE A 184 5.23 13.05 19.88
C ILE A 184 5.31 11.56 20.24
N SER A 185 6.16 10.79 19.55
CA SER A 185 6.33 9.35 19.77
C SER A 185 6.70 8.98 21.20
N LEU A 186 7.44 9.83 21.88
CA LEU A 186 7.86 9.62 23.27
C LEU A 186 6.70 9.72 24.27
N SER A 187 5.62 10.39 23.90
CA SER A 187 4.42 10.59 24.74
C SER A 187 3.33 9.54 24.49
N LEU A 188 3.38 8.84 23.35
CA LEU A 188 2.33 7.88 22.97
C LEU A 188 2.42 6.56 23.74
N ASN A 189 1.26 5.98 24.04
CA ASN A 189 1.16 4.64 24.54
C ASN A 189 1.37 3.63 23.40
N ARG A 190 2.50 2.93 23.42
CA ARG A 190 2.92 2.00 22.35
C ARG A 190 1.92 0.85 22.11
N GLU A 191 1.23 0.39 23.17
CA GLU A 191 0.22 -0.68 23.03
C GLU A 191 -1.05 -0.16 22.33
N LYS A 192 -1.50 1.04 22.68
CA LYS A 192 -2.62 1.69 21.99
C LYS A 192 -2.27 2.01 20.54
N PHE A 193 -1.07 2.52 20.31
CA PHE A 193 -0.61 2.79 18.96
C PHE A 193 -0.55 1.50 18.11
N LYS A 194 -0.08 0.39 18.70
CA LYS A 194 -0.14 -0.92 18.05
C LYS A 194 -1.58 -1.32 17.71
N GLN A 195 -2.52 -1.14 18.63
CA GLN A 195 -3.94 -1.43 18.39
C GLN A 195 -4.51 -0.56 17.25
N THR A 196 -4.11 0.71 17.18
CA THR A 196 -4.46 1.59 16.07
C THR A 196 -3.92 1.07 14.75
N CYS A 197 -2.64 0.68 14.69
CA CYS A 197 -2.06 0.06 13.50
C CYS A 197 -2.75 -1.27 13.13
N ASP A 198 -3.04 -2.12 14.11
CA ASP A 198 -3.76 -3.38 13.87
C ASP A 198 -5.19 -3.12 13.33
N SER A 199 -5.88 -2.07 13.82
CA SER A 199 -7.19 -1.65 13.29
C SER A 199 -7.13 -1.15 11.84
N MET A 200 -5.95 -0.72 11.40
CA MET A 200 -5.65 -0.32 10.02
C MET A 200 -5.04 -1.49 9.20
N LEU A 201 -5.28 -2.72 9.62
CA LEU A 201 -4.87 -3.96 8.96
C LEU A 201 -3.35 -4.15 8.85
N PHE A 202 -2.54 -3.51 9.70
CA PHE A 202 -1.16 -3.92 9.84
C PHE A 202 -1.11 -5.34 10.43
N ASN A 203 -0.09 -6.10 10.06
CA ASN A 203 0.13 -7.49 10.47
C ASN A 203 -1.00 -8.47 10.06
N GLN A 204 -1.94 -8.05 9.23
CA GLN A 204 -3.10 -8.83 8.80
C GLN A 204 -3.15 -8.96 7.27
N ASN A 205 -3.89 -9.95 6.79
CA ASN A 205 -4.23 -10.04 5.37
C ASN A 205 -5.32 -9.02 5.05
N LEU A 206 -5.26 -8.43 3.87
CA LEU A 206 -6.37 -7.63 3.38
C LEU A 206 -7.59 -8.53 3.09
N PRO A 207 -8.81 -8.03 3.32
CA PRO A 207 -10.03 -8.74 2.94
C PRO A 207 -10.34 -8.59 1.44
N ILE A 208 -9.40 -9.02 0.61
CA ILE A 208 -9.47 -8.97 -0.86
C ILE A 208 -9.23 -10.36 -1.44
N ALA A 209 -9.73 -10.59 -2.64
CA ALA A 209 -9.70 -11.92 -3.25
C ALA A 209 -8.33 -12.30 -3.84
N PHE A 210 -7.41 -11.35 -4.03
CA PHE A 210 -6.10 -11.63 -4.60
C PHE A 210 -4.96 -11.53 -3.58
N GLU A 211 -3.86 -12.22 -3.88
CA GLU A 211 -2.69 -12.26 -3.02
C GLU A 211 -2.06 -10.86 -2.84
N SER A 212 -1.85 -10.46 -1.60
CA SER A 212 -1.25 -9.19 -1.25
C SER A 212 -0.23 -9.33 -0.12
N GLY A 213 0.81 -8.49 -0.16
CA GLY A 213 1.78 -8.38 0.91
C GLY A 213 1.15 -7.77 2.17
N LYS A 214 1.46 -8.33 3.34
CA LYS A 214 1.06 -7.74 4.63
C LYS A 214 1.95 -6.54 4.95
N SER A 215 1.34 -5.42 5.32
CA SER A 215 2.04 -4.36 6.02
C SER A 215 2.48 -4.86 7.40
N SER A 216 3.65 -4.45 7.88
CA SER A 216 4.17 -4.89 9.17
C SER A 216 4.43 -3.69 10.09
N PHE A 217 3.96 -3.80 11.32
CA PHE A 217 4.25 -2.91 12.42
C PHE A 217 4.80 -3.72 13.58
N SER A 218 5.96 -3.36 14.12
CA SER A 218 6.70 -4.19 15.07
C SER A 218 7.03 -3.51 16.39
N LEU A 219 6.57 -2.27 16.63
CA LEU A 219 6.82 -1.58 17.89
C LEU A 219 6.05 -2.25 19.04
N ASN A 220 6.76 -2.55 20.13
CA ASN A 220 6.22 -3.18 21.34
C ASN A 220 6.43 -2.28 22.56
N LYS A 221 5.73 -2.57 23.65
CA LYS A 221 5.77 -1.80 24.89
C LYS A 221 7.17 -1.57 25.43
N ASN A 222 8.03 -2.60 25.37
CA ASN A 222 9.35 -2.60 25.97
C ASN A 222 10.48 -2.15 25.01
N ASP A 223 10.14 -1.77 23.78
CA ASP A 223 11.12 -1.28 22.84
C ASP A 223 11.69 0.09 23.29
N SER A 224 12.90 0.41 22.85
CA SER A 224 13.57 1.65 23.22
C SER A 224 12.87 2.90 22.67
N ASN A 225 13.12 4.06 23.27
CA ASN A 225 12.68 5.34 22.72
C ASN A 225 13.24 5.59 21.32
N ALA A 226 14.48 5.19 21.06
CA ALA A 226 15.09 5.23 19.73
C ALA A 226 14.23 4.51 18.69
N MET A 227 13.81 3.27 18.98
CA MET A 227 12.96 2.50 18.08
C MET A 227 11.58 3.13 17.90
N ALA A 228 10.99 3.72 18.95
CA ALA A 228 9.72 4.43 18.86
C ALA A 228 9.84 5.65 17.94
N MET A 229 10.86 6.49 18.15
CA MET A 229 11.09 7.67 17.32
C MET A 229 11.25 7.34 15.83
N GLU A 230 12.03 6.30 15.50
CA GLU A 230 12.20 5.86 14.11
C GLU A 230 10.91 5.30 13.52
N THR A 231 10.24 4.41 14.26
CA THR A 231 9.03 3.72 13.81
C THR A 231 7.91 4.71 13.51
N GLU A 232 7.70 5.69 14.38
CA GLU A 232 6.56 6.59 14.32
C GLU A 232 6.73 7.74 13.31
N ILE A 233 7.96 7.95 12.79
CA ILE A 233 8.19 8.76 11.59
C ILE A 233 8.19 7.94 10.30
N GLY A 234 7.85 6.64 10.39
CA GLY A 234 7.74 5.74 9.24
C GLY A 234 9.05 5.16 8.74
N GLN A 235 10.05 5.07 9.62
CA GLN A 235 11.35 4.43 9.37
C GLN A 235 11.48 3.12 10.17
N GLY A 236 12.71 2.61 10.30
CA GLY A 236 12.97 1.41 11.07
C GLY A 236 12.40 0.15 10.41
N LYS A 237 11.72 -0.69 11.23
CA LYS A 237 11.19 -2.00 10.79
C LYS A 237 9.77 -1.97 10.26
N THR A 238 9.11 -0.80 10.29
CA THR A 238 7.75 -0.67 9.75
C THR A 238 7.79 -0.69 8.24
N LEU A 239 7.03 -1.61 7.64
CA LEU A 239 6.93 -1.75 6.19
C LEU A 239 5.46 -1.76 5.79
N VAL A 240 5.16 -1.09 4.69
CA VAL A 240 3.82 -1.04 4.12
C VAL A 240 3.80 -1.57 2.71
N SER A 241 2.76 -2.29 2.37
CA SER A 241 2.46 -2.59 0.97
C SER A 241 1.60 -1.46 0.39
N PRO A 242 1.80 -1.08 -0.88
CA PRO A 242 1.07 0.05 -1.48
C PRO A 242 -0.45 -0.12 -1.45
N LEU A 243 -0.94 -1.34 -1.69
CA LEU A 243 -2.37 -1.62 -1.72
C LEU A 243 -3.05 -1.48 -0.34
N PRO A 244 -2.53 -2.06 0.77
CA PRO A 244 -3.07 -1.82 2.10
C PRO A 244 -3.14 -0.34 2.46
N VAL A 245 -2.08 0.42 2.19
CA VAL A 245 -2.05 1.86 2.48
C VAL A 245 -3.22 2.58 1.81
N SER A 246 -3.43 2.31 0.53
CA SER A 246 -4.51 2.94 -0.23
C SER A 246 -5.90 2.53 0.28
N TYR A 247 -6.06 1.27 0.71
CA TYR A 247 -7.35 0.71 1.12
C TYR A 247 -7.75 1.08 2.55
N THR A 248 -6.81 1.06 3.50
CA THR A 248 -7.12 1.17 4.93
C THR A 248 -6.92 2.56 5.49
N HIS A 249 -5.86 3.28 5.07
CA HIS A 249 -5.53 4.56 5.65
C HIS A 249 -6.44 5.70 5.17
N LEU A 250 -6.96 5.61 3.95
CA LEU A 250 -7.84 6.63 3.40
C LEU A 250 -9.33 6.32 3.67
N ARG A 251 -9.74 5.06 3.63
CA ARG A 251 -11.16 4.67 3.75
C ARG A 251 -11.64 4.42 5.19
N ALA A 252 -10.81 3.91 6.08
CA ALA A 252 -11.24 3.53 7.43
C ALA A 252 -11.72 4.71 8.28
N HIS A 253 -11.38 5.95 7.91
CA HIS A 253 -11.84 7.15 8.60
C HIS A 253 -13.25 7.60 8.24
N GLU A 254 -13.72 7.35 7.02
CA GLU A 254 -15.04 7.82 6.57
C GLU A 254 -16.20 6.91 6.99
N THR A 255 -15.96 5.60 7.11
CA THR A 255 -17.03 4.63 7.41
C THR A 255 -17.41 4.52 8.88
N ARG A 256 -16.61 5.03 9.82
CA ARG A 256 -16.91 5.02 11.26
C ARG A 256 -17.60 6.29 11.79
N GLY A 257 -17.75 7.31 10.95
CA GLY A 257 -18.45 8.56 11.33
C GLY A 257 -19.97 8.51 11.15
N ASN A 258 -20.53 7.43 10.60
CA ASN A 258 -21.95 7.27 10.30
C ASN A 258 -22.58 6.01 10.91
N LEU A 259 -22.10 5.56 12.07
CA LEU A 259 -22.79 4.54 12.89
C LEU A 259 -23.06 5.09 14.29
#